data_a51c2b5879d24284675fb6cab979457a
#
_entry.id   a51c2b5879d24284675fb6cab979457a
#
_cell.length_a   1.000
_cell.length_b   1.000
_cell.length_c   1.000
_cell.angle_alpha   90.00
_cell.angle_beta   90.00
_cell.angle_gamma   90.00
#
_symmetry.space_group_name_H-M   'P 1'
#
loop_
_entity.id
_entity.type
_entity.pdbx_description
1 polymer ?
#
loop_
_entity_poly.entity_id
_entity_poly.type
_entity_poly.pdbx_seq_one_letter_code
_entity_poly.pdbx_strand_id
1 'polypeptide(L)'
;MAVVLVHQGPTVTQERYEEVVRKLTDGKSRMESPSDWPVAGLLVHAPGQSPGGFRVVDVWESEEACNQFGAILAPVLQEAGIDEQPTLYQSHTFVSA
;
A
#
# COMPACT_ATOMS: atom_id res chain seq x y z
N MET A 1 9.32 -11.40 -10.62
CA MET A 1 9.68 -9.97 -10.77
C MET A 1 8.97 -9.17 -9.73
N ALA A 2 9.68 -8.29 -9.05
CA ALA A 2 9.06 -7.41 -8.07
C ALA A 2 8.14 -6.41 -8.76
N VAL A 3 7.05 -6.07 -8.08
CA VAL A 3 6.05 -5.11 -8.57
C VAL A 3 6.03 -3.94 -7.60
N VAL A 4 6.07 -2.73 -8.15
CA VAL A 4 5.99 -1.49 -7.37
C VAL A 4 4.57 -0.95 -7.44
N LEU A 5 4.04 -0.59 -6.27
CA LEU A 5 2.75 0.06 -6.15
C LEU A 5 2.96 1.47 -5.62
N VAL A 6 2.39 2.45 -6.30
CA VAL A 6 2.43 3.85 -5.84
C VAL A 6 1.00 4.35 -5.73
N HIS A 7 0.63 4.85 -4.55
CA HIS A 7 -0.70 5.34 -4.29
C HIS A 7 -0.61 6.78 -3.79
N GLN A 8 -1.15 7.71 -4.58
CA GLN A 8 -1.18 9.13 -4.23
C GLN A 8 -2.32 9.81 -4.98
N GLY A 9 -2.72 10.97 -4.51
CA GLY A 9 -3.77 11.76 -5.12
C GLY A 9 -4.52 12.56 -4.06
N PRO A 10 -5.48 13.41 -4.48
CA PRO A 10 -6.18 14.32 -3.56
C PRO A 10 -6.86 13.65 -2.37
N THR A 11 -7.36 12.42 -2.53
CA THR A 11 -8.02 11.71 -1.44
C THR A 11 -7.10 10.79 -0.66
N VAL A 12 -5.86 10.62 -1.08
CA VAL A 12 -4.86 9.86 -0.32
C VAL A 12 -4.22 10.79 0.68
N THR A 13 -4.70 10.75 1.92
CA THR A 13 -4.22 11.59 3.01
C THR A 13 -3.70 10.70 4.13
N GLN A 14 -2.88 11.26 5.01
CA GLN A 14 -2.37 10.51 6.15
C GLN A 14 -3.51 9.96 7.01
N GLU A 15 -4.53 10.77 7.26
CA GLU A 15 -5.67 10.38 8.08
C GLU A 15 -6.43 9.19 7.46
N ARG A 16 -6.71 9.26 6.16
CA ARG A 16 -7.40 8.17 5.46
C ARG A 16 -6.52 6.93 5.34
N TYR A 17 -5.23 7.12 5.12
CA TYR A 17 -4.27 6.02 5.12
C TYR A 17 -4.27 5.28 6.46
N GLU A 18 -4.22 6.01 7.58
CA GLU A 18 -4.23 5.40 8.90
C GLU A 18 -5.51 4.62 9.15
N GLU A 19 -6.64 5.09 8.62
CA GLU A 19 -7.90 4.37 8.69
C GLU A 19 -7.83 3.04 7.95
N VAL A 20 -7.21 3.03 6.77
CA VAL A 20 -6.97 1.81 6.00
C VAL A 20 -6.11 0.84 6.79
N VAL A 21 -5.02 1.33 7.39
CA VAL A 21 -4.12 0.49 8.19
C VAL A 21 -4.86 -0.11 9.38
N ARG A 22 -5.68 0.66 10.08
CA ARG A 22 -6.46 0.15 11.21
C ARG A 22 -7.38 -1.00 10.79
N LYS A 23 -8.00 -0.89 9.63
CA LYS A 23 -8.90 -1.92 9.11
C LYS A 23 -8.17 -3.18 8.66
N LEU A 24 -6.97 -3.03 8.15
CA LEU A 24 -6.18 -4.17 7.66
C LEU A 24 -5.35 -4.86 8.75
N THR A 25 -5.09 -4.18 9.85
CA THR A 25 -4.17 -4.67 10.89
C THR A 25 -4.83 -4.88 12.25
N ASP A 26 -6.14 -4.93 12.30
CA ASP A 26 -6.87 -5.18 13.53
C ASP A 26 -6.63 -4.08 14.58
N GLY A 27 -6.65 -2.82 14.13
CA GLY A 27 -6.66 -1.66 15.00
C GLY A 27 -5.36 -0.87 15.10
N LYS A 28 -4.28 -1.31 14.47
CA LYS A 28 -3.03 -0.55 14.47
C LYS A 28 -3.16 0.68 13.59
N SER A 29 -2.60 1.81 14.00
CA SER A 29 -2.53 3.01 13.18
C SER A 29 -1.28 3.05 12.30
N ARG A 30 -0.35 2.14 12.53
CA ARG A 30 0.93 2.06 11.84
C ARG A 30 1.31 0.61 11.64
N MET A 31 1.76 0.29 10.43
CA MET A 31 2.32 -1.01 10.13
C MET A 31 3.75 -1.08 10.63
N GLU A 32 4.11 -2.15 11.31
CA GLU A 32 5.44 -2.31 11.93
C GLU A 32 6.27 -3.40 11.26
N SER A 33 5.62 -4.36 10.61
CA SER A 33 6.31 -5.43 9.90
C SER A 33 5.45 -5.91 8.73
N PRO A 34 6.06 -6.56 7.72
CA PRO A 34 5.28 -7.09 6.60
C PRO A 34 4.18 -8.08 7.02
N SER A 35 4.38 -8.78 8.14
CA SER A 35 3.40 -9.73 8.64
C SER A 35 2.14 -9.08 9.20
N ASP A 36 2.12 -7.77 9.38
CA ASP A 36 0.91 -7.04 9.78
C ASP A 36 -0.10 -6.96 8.64
N TRP A 37 0.34 -7.11 7.40
CA TRP A 37 -0.52 -7.11 6.24
C TRP A 37 -1.20 -8.48 6.06
N PRO A 38 -2.43 -8.52 5.54
CA PRO A 38 -3.18 -9.78 5.45
C PRO A 38 -2.74 -10.72 4.31
N VAL A 39 -1.80 -10.30 3.48
CA VAL A 39 -1.31 -11.08 2.34
C VAL A 39 0.21 -11.14 2.40
N ALA A 40 0.75 -12.35 2.20
CA ALA A 40 2.20 -12.54 2.12
C ALA A 40 2.76 -11.95 0.83
N GLY A 41 4.05 -11.59 0.83
CA GLY A 41 4.74 -11.13 -0.36
C GLY A 41 5.10 -9.66 -0.38
N LEU A 42 4.77 -8.92 0.66
CA LEU A 42 5.18 -7.53 0.78
C LEU A 42 6.66 -7.46 1.15
N LEU A 43 7.45 -6.77 0.34
CA LEU A 43 8.90 -6.61 0.57
C LEU A 43 9.23 -5.26 1.20
N VAL A 44 8.54 -4.20 0.78
CA VAL A 44 8.77 -2.83 1.27
C VAL A 44 7.44 -2.12 1.38
N HIS A 45 7.28 -1.36 2.44
CA HIS A 45 6.13 -0.49 2.66
C HIS A 45 6.64 0.84 3.19
N ALA A 46 6.49 1.90 2.41
CA ALA A 46 7.09 3.20 2.73
C ALA A 46 6.09 4.34 2.49
N PRO A 47 5.18 4.56 3.45
CA PRO A 47 4.28 5.71 3.37
C PRO A 47 4.96 6.97 3.91
N GLY A 48 4.57 8.13 3.41
CA GLY A 48 5.08 9.39 3.95
C GLY A 48 4.54 10.61 3.24
N GLN A 49 4.79 11.76 3.83
CA GLN A 49 4.42 13.05 3.25
C GLN A 49 5.48 13.45 2.24
N SER A 50 5.06 13.74 1.01
CA SER A 50 5.94 14.23 -0.05
C SER A 50 5.54 15.66 -0.43
N PRO A 51 6.35 16.37 -1.24
CA PRO A 51 5.95 17.70 -1.72
C PRO A 51 4.61 17.72 -2.46
N GLY A 52 4.24 16.62 -3.11
CA GLY A 52 2.98 16.50 -3.82
C GLY A 52 1.83 15.96 -2.97
N GLY A 53 2.04 15.74 -1.67
CA GLY A 53 1.03 15.20 -0.76
C GLY A 53 1.46 13.87 -0.16
N PHE A 54 0.56 13.24 0.57
CA PHE A 54 0.82 11.94 1.19
C PHE A 54 0.95 10.87 0.11
N ARG A 55 1.97 10.04 0.22
CA ARG A 55 2.29 9.02 -0.79
C ARG A 55 2.63 7.70 -0.12
N VAL A 56 2.10 6.62 -0.67
CA VAL A 56 2.41 5.27 -0.22
C VAL A 56 3.14 4.54 -1.34
N VAL A 57 4.28 3.93 -1.02
CA VAL A 57 5.04 3.12 -1.97
C VAL A 57 5.22 1.74 -1.38
N ASP A 58 4.79 0.73 -2.13
CA ASP A 58 4.99 -0.67 -1.77
C ASP A 58 5.81 -1.37 -2.83
N VAL A 59 6.59 -2.36 -2.41
CA VAL A 59 7.20 -3.30 -3.34
C VAL A 59 6.72 -4.70 -2.96
N TRP A 60 6.16 -5.41 -3.92
CA TRP A 60 5.65 -6.77 -3.76
C TRP A 60 6.53 -7.75 -4.52
N GLU A 61 6.65 -8.98 -4.00
CA GLU A 61 7.51 -10.00 -4.62
C GLU A 61 7.00 -10.44 -5.99
N SER A 62 5.70 -10.32 -6.27
CA SER A 62 5.10 -10.76 -7.52
C SER A 62 3.82 -10.00 -7.81
N GLU A 63 3.41 -10.00 -9.08
CA GLU A 63 2.13 -9.45 -9.50
C GLU A 63 0.96 -10.20 -8.85
N GLU A 64 1.08 -11.51 -8.71
CA GLU A 64 0.05 -12.33 -8.08
C GLU A 64 -0.20 -11.91 -6.64
N ALA A 65 0.86 -11.73 -5.85
CA ALA A 65 0.74 -11.29 -4.46
C ALA A 65 0.12 -9.90 -4.38
N CYS A 66 0.53 -8.99 -5.26
CA CYS A 66 0.00 -7.65 -5.32
C CYS A 66 -1.50 -7.66 -5.68
N ASN A 67 -1.90 -8.50 -6.61
CA ASN A 67 -3.31 -8.62 -7.02
C ASN A 67 -4.18 -9.21 -5.91
N GLN A 68 -3.66 -10.19 -5.16
CA GLN A 68 -4.36 -10.74 -3.99
C GLN A 68 -4.60 -9.65 -2.94
N PHE A 69 -3.60 -8.85 -2.70
CA PHE A 69 -3.74 -7.72 -1.78
C PHE A 69 -4.75 -6.70 -2.31
N GLY A 70 -4.70 -6.39 -3.59
CA GLY A 70 -5.61 -5.44 -4.22
C GLY A 70 -7.08 -5.82 -4.05
N ALA A 71 -7.39 -7.10 -4.12
CA ALA A 71 -8.76 -7.59 -3.94
C ALA A 71 -9.27 -7.34 -2.52
N ILE A 72 -8.40 -7.46 -1.53
CA ILE A 72 -8.73 -7.17 -0.14
C ILE A 72 -8.80 -5.66 0.09
N LEU A 73 -7.88 -4.93 -0.51
CA LEU A 73 -7.72 -3.49 -0.30
C LEU A 73 -8.87 -2.66 -0.90
N ALA A 74 -9.40 -3.05 -2.05
CA ALA A 74 -10.37 -2.24 -2.78
C ALA A 74 -11.57 -1.79 -1.95
N PRO A 75 -12.29 -2.68 -1.23
CA PRO A 75 -13.42 -2.23 -0.41
C PRO A 75 -12.98 -1.39 0.79
N VAL A 76 -11.78 -1.63 1.32
CA VAL A 76 -11.25 -0.87 2.44
C VAL A 76 -10.93 0.57 2.02
N LEU A 77 -10.35 0.75 0.82
CA LEU A 77 -10.11 2.08 0.25
C LEU A 77 -11.43 2.84 0.07
N GLN A 78 -12.45 2.18 -0.45
CA GLN A 78 -13.74 2.79 -0.67
C GLN A 78 -14.35 3.27 0.65
N GLU A 79 -14.29 2.44 1.69
CA GLU A 79 -14.81 2.81 3.01
C GLU A 79 -14.03 3.97 3.64
N ALA A 80 -12.73 4.07 3.37
CA ALA A 80 -11.90 5.15 3.88
C ALA A 80 -12.01 6.44 3.09
N GLY A 81 -12.72 6.43 1.97
CA GLY A 81 -12.91 7.62 1.13
C GLY A 81 -11.74 7.90 0.20
N ILE A 82 -10.96 6.90 -0.13
CA ILE A 82 -9.85 7.02 -1.08
C ILE A 82 -10.34 6.61 -2.47
N ASP A 83 -10.37 7.56 -3.38
CA ASP A 83 -10.93 7.38 -4.72
C ASP A 83 -9.90 7.00 -5.78
N GLU A 84 -8.62 7.38 -5.57
CA GLU A 84 -7.57 7.11 -6.55
C GLU A 84 -7.22 5.62 -6.59
N GLN A 85 -6.98 5.11 -7.79
CA GLN A 85 -6.44 3.76 -7.96
C GLN A 85 -4.91 3.83 -7.84
N PRO A 86 -4.29 2.85 -7.20
CA PRO A 86 -2.82 2.80 -7.17
C PRO A 86 -2.25 2.54 -8.57
N THR A 87 -1.08 3.09 -8.84
CA THR A 87 -0.33 2.81 -10.04
C THR A 87 0.59 1.63 -9.78
N LEU A 88 0.60 0.66 -10.69
CA LEU A 88 1.42 -0.54 -10.58
C LEU A 88 2.37 -0.63 -11.77
N TYR A 89 3.60 -1.05 -11.51
CA TYR A 89 4.53 -1.36 -12.59
C TYR A 89 5.54 -2.40 -12.11
N GLN A 90 6.08 -3.18 -13.05
CA GLN A 90 7.16 -4.11 -12.73
C GLN A 90 8.46 -3.35 -12.56
N SER A 91 9.23 -3.70 -11.54
CA SER A 91 10.53 -3.08 -11.35
C SER A 91 11.48 -3.54 -12.46
N HIS A 92 12.30 -2.62 -12.97
CA HIS A 92 13.38 -2.98 -13.89
C HIS A 92 14.42 -3.83 -13.16
N THR A 93 14.72 -3.43 -11.93
CA THR A 93 15.57 -4.19 -11.02
C THR A 93 15.13 -3.87 -9.59
N PHE A 94 15.31 -4.82 -8.68
CA PHE A 94 15.01 -4.59 -7.27
C PHE A 94 16.23 -5.01 -6.45
N VAL A 95 16.78 -4.06 -5.74
CA VAL A 95 17.94 -4.27 -4.87
C VAL A 95 17.57 -3.81 -3.47
N SER A 96 17.83 -4.66 -2.48
CA SER A 96 17.60 -4.31 -1.07
C SER A 96 18.87 -4.53 -0.26
N ALA A 97 18.92 -3.87 0.89
CA ALA A 97 20.05 -4.03 1.81
C ALA A 97 20.13 -5.46 2.35
#